data_eb8a305448db6bad03a1146745f7d190
#
_entry.id   eb8a305448db6bad03a1146745f7d190
#
_cell.length_a   1.000
_cell.length_b   1.000
_cell.length_c   1.000
_cell.angle_alpha   90.00
_cell.angle_beta   90.00
_cell.angle_gamma   90.00
#
_symmetry.space_group_name_H-M   'P 1'
#
loop_
_entity.id
_entity.type
_entity.pdbx_description
1 polymer ?
#
loop_
_entity_poly.entity_id
_entity_poly.type
_entity_poly.pdbx_seq_one_letter_code
_entity_poly.pdbx_strand_id
1 'polypeptide(L)'
;EVGNTSMRADELQFYLSQLQPYKGNYLQKRGILKESIESRFFKDTFFIREVKNKGSVYRNVCIKMYNENGVQAISQRNETFKGIIGGKFDCLATSNHDKSRPIDILYIGESFIDCISHYQLRHSGNDLNLVYVSTEGTFTEGQMRLLRLILDKNQVKELRSIFDNDKQGHKYTLWLHRYFHGDTTDVESLSNDELRNKVRKLKNVELSENKDWNDDLKISCGICSSTEDGQ
;
A
#
# COMPACT_ATOMS: atom_id res chain seq x y z
N GLU A 1 -20.34 -18.77 -3.38
CA GLU A 1 -19.07 -19.19 -4.01
C GLU A 1 -18.79 -18.28 -5.20
N VAL A 2 -18.00 -17.23 -4.99
CA VAL A 2 -17.46 -16.44 -6.10
C VAL A 2 -16.24 -17.19 -6.61
N GLY A 3 -16.40 -17.81 -7.78
CA GLY A 3 -15.35 -18.60 -8.43
C GLY A 3 -14.07 -17.78 -8.59
N ASN A 4 -13.04 -18.21 -7.89
CA ASN A 4 -11.68 -17.69 -7.97
C ASN A 4 -11.05 -18.25 -9.25
N THR A 5 -11.44 -17.73 -10.43
CA THR A 5 -10.74 -18.01 -11.69
C THR A 5 -9.43 -17.24 -11.62
N SER A 6 -8.35 -17.92 -11.24
CA SER A 6 -7.01 -17.37 -11.38
C SER A 6 -6.83 -16.92 -12.83
N MET A 7 -6.49 -15.64 -13.02
CA MET A 7 -6.12 -15.11 -14.33
C MET A 7 -5.00 -15.97 -14.91
N ARG A 8 -5.08 -16.32 -16.20
CA ARG A 8 -4.04 -17.08 -16.87
C ARG A 8 -2.76 -16.25 -16.94
N ALA A 9 -1.62 -16.92 -16.85
CA ALA A 9 -0.31 -16.24 -16.87
C ALA A 9 -0.07 -15.41 -18.15
N ASP A 10 -0.53 -15.91 -19.30
CA ASP A 10 -0.45 -15.20 -20.60
C ASP A 10 -1.30 -13.92 -20.61
N GLU A 11 -2.45 -13.94 -19.96
CA GLU A 11 -3.30 -12.75 -19.85
C GLU A 11 -2.68 -11.68 -18.94
N LEU A 12 -2.09 -12.06 -17.82
CA LEU A 12 -1.36 -11.11 -16.97
C LEU A 12 -0.16 -10.51 -17.70
N GLN A 13 0.60 -11.32 -18.48
CA GLN A 13 1.72 -10.85 -19.30
C GLN A 13 1.27 -9.83 -20.36
N PHE A 14 0.10 -10.03 -20.97
CA PHE A 14 -0.49 -9.05 -21.87
C PHE A 14 -0.71 -7.68 -21.20
N TYR A 15 -1.24 -7.66 -19.96
CA TYR A 15 -1.42 -6.40 -19.24
C TYR A 15 -0.09 -5.79 -18.80
N LEU A 16 0.88 -6.59 -18.37
CA LEU A 16 2.21 -6.13 -18.00
C LEU A 16 2.94 -5.46 -19.17
N SER A 17 2.77 -5.98 -20.40
CA SER A 17 3.37 -5.40 -21.62
C SER A 17 2.82 -4.01 -21.97
N GLN A 18 1.65 -3.64 -21.45
CA GLN A 18 1.04 -2.31 -21.67
C GLN A 18 1.52 -1.25 -20.68
N LEU A 19 2.27 -1.65 -19.64
CA LEU A 19 2.75 -0.71 -18.63
C LEU A 19 3.89 0.14 -19.18
N GLN A 20 3.76 1.44 -19.03
CA GLN A 20 4.78 2.43 -19.36
C GLN A 20 5.30 3.11 -18.09
N PRO A 21 6.53 3.61 -18.05
CA PRO A 21 7.02 4.40 -16.93
C PRO A 21 6.05 5.53 -16.59
N TYR A 22 5.90 5.81 -15.29
CA TYR A 22 4.99 6.86 -14.84
C TYR A 22 5.35 8.21 -15.46
N LYS A 23 4.42 8.76 -16.21
CA LYS A 23 4.44 10.12 -16.78
C LYS A 23 3.04 10.71 -16.64
N GLY A 24 2.82 11.56 -15.66
CA GLY A 24 1.50 12.12 -15.42
C GLY A 24 1.51 13.08 -14.23
N ASN A 25 0.33 13.55 -13.85
CA ASN A 25 0.13 14.49 -12.75
C ASN A 25 -0.78 13.92 -11.63
N TYR A 26 -1.23 12.67 -11.74
CA TYR A 26 -2.14 12.08 -10.77
C TYR A 26 -1.53 12.04 -9.35
N LEU A 27 -0.26 11.62 -9.23
CA LEU A 27 0.43 11.59 -7.94
C LEU A 27 0.68 13.01 -7.42
N GLN A 28 1.06 13.93 -8.30
CA GLN A 28 1.27 15.35 -7.94
C GLN A 28 -0.02 16.04 -7.47
N LYS A 29 -1.16 15.75 -8.10
CA LYS A 29 -2.48 16.21 -7.62
C LYS A 29 -2.83 15.70 -6.21
N ARG A 30 -2.17 14.63 -5.76
CA ARG A 30 -2.27 14.07 -4.42
C ARG A 30 -1.19 14.58 -3.46
N GLY A 31 -0.42 15.60 -3.83
CA GLY A 31 0.64 16.19 -3.01
C GLY A 31 1.97 15.44 -3.06
N ILE A 32 2.05 14.35 -3.85
CA ILE A 32 3.28 13.55 -3.93
C ILE A 32 4.28 14.25 -4.83
N LEU A 33 5.44 14.59 -4.27
CA LEU A 33 6.53 15.27 -4.97
C LEU A 33 7.26 14.34 -5.94
N LYS A 34 7.82 14.93 -6.98
CA LYS A 34 8.64 14.22 -7.97
C LYS A 34 9.84 13.53 -7.29
N GLU A 35 10.49 14.20 -6.36
CA GLU A 35 11.63 13.71 -5.60
C GLU A 35 11.28 12.44 -4.80
N SER A 36 10.06 12.36 -4.27
CA SER A 36 9.57 11.16 -3.58
C SER A 36 9.38 9.99 -4.55
N ILE A 37 8.82 10.24 -5.74
CA ILE A 37 8.63 9.23 -6.79
C ILE A 37 9.98 8.73 -7.33
N GLU A 38 10.95 9.62 -7.49
CA GLU A 38 12.30 9.31 -7.99
C GLU A 38 13.27 8.86 -6.89
N SER A 39 12.82 8.81 -5.62
CA SER A 39 13.64 8.33 -4.53
C SER A 39 14.08 6.87 -4.75
N ARG A 40 15.19 6.47 -4.12
CA ARG A 40 15.70 5.10 -4.20
C ARG A 40 14.68 4.02 -3.83
N PHE A 41 13.65 4.37 -3.04
CA PHE A 41 12.60 3.46 -2.60
C PHE A 41 11.46 3.32 -3.60
N PHE A 42 11.10 4.40 -4.30
CA PHE A 42 9.90 4.41 -5.16
C PHE A 42 10.21 4.55 -6.66
N LYS A 43 11.46 4.74 -7.04
CA LYS A 43 11.87 4.77 -8.43
C LYS A 43 11.43 3.49 -9.15
N ASP A 44 10.83 3.65 -10.35
CA ASP A 44 10.38 2.55 -11.21
C ASP A 44 9.31 1.62 -10.58
N THR A 45 8.58 2.09 -9.54
CA THR A 45 7.48 1.33 -8.91
C THR A 45 6.12 1.75 -9.43
N PHE A 46 5.98 2.97 -9.95
CA PHE A 46 4.75 3.48 -10.56
C PHE A 46 4.81 3.42 -12.08
N PHE A 47 3.70 3.01 -12.67
CA PHE A 47 3.53 2.89 -14.12
C PHE A 47 2.25 3.60 -14.56
N ILE A 48 2.12 3.82 -15.88
CA ILE A 48 0.87 4.25 -16.52
C ILE A 48 0.40 3.14 -17.46
N ARG A 49 -0.91 2.90 -17.46
CA ARG A 49 -1.60 2.10 -18.44
C ARG A 49 -2.73 2.92 -19.05
N GLU A 50 -2.75 3.03 -20.38
CA GLU A 50 -3.86 3.65 -21.11
C GLU A 50 -4.97 2.62 -21.36
N VAL A 51 -6.21 3.01 -21.02
CA VAL A 51 -7.41 2.19 -21.22
C VAL A 51 -8.38 2.97 -22.10
N LYS A 52 -8.73 2.40 -23.25
CA LYS A 52 -9.74 2.97 -24.15
C LYS A 52 -11.10 2.38 -23.81
N ASN A 53 -12.07 3.22 -23.50
CA ASN A 53 -13.44 2.81 -23.21
C ASN A 53 -14.44 3.83 -23.80
N LYS A 54 -15.37 3.38 -24.64
CA LYS A 54 -16.43 4.21 -25.25
C LYS A 54 -15.91 5.52 -25.86
N GLY A 55 -14.79 5.47 -26.57
CA GLY A 55 -14.18 6.64 -27.24
C GLY A 55 -13.34 7.54 -26.32
N SER A 56 -13.30 7.30 -25.02
CA SER A 56 -12.46 8.01 -24.06
C SER A 56 -11.18 7.22 -23.77
N VAL A 57 -10.09 7.95 -23.49
CA VAL A 57 -8.79 7.38 -23.07
C VAL A 57 -8.59 7.72 -21.61
N TYR A 58 -8.47 6.69 -20.77
CA TYR A 58 -8.17 6.80 -19.35
C TYR A 58 -6.71 6.42 -19.10
N ARG A 59 -6.03 7.20 -18.27
CA ARG A 59 -4.66 6.91 -17.83
C ARG A 59 -4.68 6.44 -16.40
N ASN A 60 -4.51 5.15 -16.19
CA ASN A 60 -4.47 4.57 -14.86
C ASN A 60 -3.03 4.53 -14.36
N VAL A 61 -2.82 5.00 -13.14
CA VAL A 61 -1.58 4.73 -12.41
C VAL A 61 -1.62 3.28 -11.94
N CYS A 62 -0.56 2.55 -12.23
CA CYS A 62 -0.45 1.12 -11.99
C CYS A 62 0.74 0.82 -11.07
N ILE A 63 0.56 -0.19 -10.23
CA ILE A 63 1.57 -0.70 -9.29
C ILE A 63 1.57 -2.22 -9.41
N LYS A 64 2.75 -2.82 -9.58
CA LYS A 64 2.89 -4.28 -9.62
C LYS A 64 2.83 -4.85 -8.22
N MET A 65 2.14 -5.98 -8.07
CA MET A 65 2.07 -6.73 -6.83
C MET A 65 2.76 -8.08 -7.00
N TYR A 66 3.57 -8.46 -6.03
CA TYR A 66 4.52 -9.58 -6.11
C TYR A 66 4.26 -10.61 -5.03
N ASN A 67 4.58 -11.86 -5.33
CA ASN A 67 4.90 -12.90 -4.37
C ASN A 67 6.24 -13.54 -4.73
N GLU A 68 6.58 -14.70 -4.15
CA GLU A 68 7.83 -15.41 -4.42
C GLU A 68 7.99 -15.90 -5.87
N ASN A 69 6.90 -16.00 -6.62
CA ASN A 69 6.88 -16.41 -8.03
C ASN A 69 6.91 -15.21 -9.01
N GLY A 70 7.08 -13.99 -8.50
CA GLY A 70 7.14 -12.77 -9.29
C GLY A 70 5.84 -11.96 -9.26
N VAL A 71 5.54 -11.25 -10.35
CA VAL A 71 4.33 -10.41 -10.45
C VAL A 71 3.08 -11.29 -10.58
N GLN A 72 2.11 -11.08 -9.68
CA GLN A 72 0.84 -11.82 -9.66
C GLN A 72 -0.37 -10.93 -9.95
N ALA A 73 -0.24 -9.63 -9.71
CA ALA A 73 -1.33 -8.69 -9.95
C ALA A 73 -0.80 -7.29 -10.29
N ILE A 74 -1.69 -6.47 -10.82
CA ILE A 74 -1.50 -5.04 -11.07
C ILE A 74 -2.62 -4.30 -10.38
N SER A 75 -2.30 -3.53 -9.35
CA SER A 75 -3.22 -2.53 -8.82
C SER A 75 -3.24 -1.34 -9.76
N GLN A 76 -4.43 -0.83 -10.08
CA GLN A 76 -4.58 0.31 -10.98
C GLN A 76 -5.64 1.28 -10.46
N ARG A 77 -5.39 2.57 -10.65
CA ARG A 77 -6.32 3.63 -10.25
C ARG A 77 -6.17 4.89 -11.08
N ASN A 78 -7.24 5.65 -11.13
CA ASN A 78 -7.28 7.04 -11.58
C ASN A 78 -8.21 7.84 -10.65
N GLU A 79 -8.65 9.02 -11.06
CA GLU A 79 -9.50 9.90 -10.24
C GLU A 79 -10.86 9.26 -9.88
N THR A 80 -11.41 8.41 -10.74
CA THR A 80 -12.76 7.83 -10.60
C THR A 80 -12.78 6.30 -10.52
N PHE A 81 -11.63 5.65 -10.64
CA PHE A 81 -11.53 4.20 -10.72
C PHE A 81 -10.41 3.64 -9.85
N LYS A 82 -10.72 2.54 -9.14
CA LYS A 82 -9.75 1.68 -8.45
C LYS A 82 -10.08 0.23 -8.79
N GLY A 83 -9.08 -0.57 -9.17
CA GLY A 83 -9.27 -1.98 -9.49
C GLY A 83 -7.96 -2.75 -9.50
N ILE A 84 -8.07 -4.08 -9.56
CA ILE A 84 -6.93 -4.99 -9.59
C ILE A 84 -7.10 -5.94 -10.75
N ILE A 85 -6.02 -6.15 -11.50
CA ILE A 85 -5.88 -7.15 -12.55
C ILE A 85 -5.04 -8.28 -11.95
N GLY A 86 -5.50 -9.53 -12.03
CA GLY A 86 -4.82 -10.69 -11.48
C GLY A 86 -5.27 -11.07 -10.07
N GLY A 87 -4.55 -12.02 -9.45
CA GLY A 87 -4.86 -12.55 -8.13
C GLY A 87 -4.16 -11.76 -7.02
N LYS A 88 -4.93 -11.03 -6.19
CA LYS A 88 -4.33 -10.18 -5.14
C LYS A 88 -4.14 -10.87 -3.78
N PHE A 89 -4.72 -12.05 -3.57
CA PHE A 89 -4.87 -12.61 -2.23
C PHE A 89 -3.58 -13.07 -1.55
N ASP A 90 -2.51 -13.26 -2.32
CA ASP A 90 -1.21 -13.73 -1.87
C ASP A 90 -0.04 -12.92 -2.44
N CYS A 91 -0.28 -11.67 -2.79
CA CYS A 91 0.76 -10.77 -3.28
C CYS A 91 0.67 -9.39 -2.64
N LEU A 92 1.79 -8.68 -2.58
CA LEU A 92 1.94 -7.34 -2.01
C LEU A 92 2.58 -6.40 -3.03
N ALA A 93 2.15 -5.14 -3.08
CA ALA A 93 2.96 -4.12 -3.70
C ALA A 93 4.15 -3.80 -2.79
N THR A 94 5.33 -3.58 -3.36
CA THR A 94 6.54 -3.36 -2.57
C THR A 94 7.41 -2.27 -3.18
N SER A 95 8.01 -1.45 -2.31
CA SER A 95 9.04 -0.51 -2.69
C SER A 95 10.40 -1.22 -2.90
N ASN A 96 11.36 -0.48 -3.46
CA ASN A 96 12.75 -0.92 -3.50
C ASN A 96 13.41 -0.75 -2.14
N HIS A 97 14.56 -1.40 -1.95
CA HIS A 97 15.44 -1.25 -0.79
C HIS A 97 16.88 -1.54 -1.18
N ASP A 98 17.82 -1.16 -0.34
CA ASP A 98 19.21 -1.54 -0.49
C ASP A 98 19.41 -3.00 -0.06
N LYS A 99 19.64 -3.88 -1.04
CA LYS A 99 19.83 -5.33 -0.81
C LYS A 99 21.18 -5.69 -0.19
N SER A 100 22.11 -4.74 -0.10
CA SER A 100 23.45 -4.97 0.47
C SER A 100 23.49 -4.91 1.99
N ARG A 101 22.41 -4.44 2.64
CA ARG A 101 22.31 -4.28 4.09
C ARG A 101 20.93 -4.68 4.63
N PRO A 102 20.83 -5.05 5.94
CA PRO A 102 19.55 -5.35 6.58
C PRO A 102 18.53 -4.21 6.40
N ILE A 103 17.25 -4.56 6.35
CA ILE A 103 16.17 -3.58 6.35
C ILE A 103 16.01 -3.03 7.77
N ASP A 104 16.12 -1.71 7.93
CA ASP A 104 15.94 -1.07 9.23
C ASP A 104 14.48 -1.11 9.67
N ILE A 105 13.56 -0.70 8.79
CA ILE A 105 12.12 -0.72 9.07
C ILE A 105 11.36 -1.17 7.82
N LEU A 106 10.47 -2.14 8.01
CA LEU A 106 9.44 -2.48 7.04
C LEU A 106 8.12 -1.88 7.48
N TYR A 107 7.55 -1.04 6.62
CA TYR A 107 6.22 -0.46 6.79
C TYR A 107 5.18 -1.23 5.99
N ILE A 108 4.03 -1.52 6.61
CA ILE A 108 2.88 -2.10 5.92
C ILE A 108 1.66 -1.19 6.04
N GLY A 109 1.02 -0.92 4.89
CA GLY A 109 -0.18 -0.08 4.80
C GLY A 109 -1.24 -0.63 3.85
N GLU A 110 -2.37 0.08 3.74
CA GLU A 110 -3.47 -0.35 2.90
C GLU A 110 -3.24 -0.04 1.43
N SER A 111 -2.66 1.10 1.10
CA SER A 111 -2.38 1.48 -0.28
C SER A 111 -0.94 1.97 -0.48
N PHE A 112 -0.42 1.77 -1.68
CA PHE A 112 0.95 2.20 -2.01
C PHE A 112 1.06 3.73 -2.12
N ILE A 113 -0.07 4.42 -2.31
CA ILE A 113 -0.13 5.88 -2.25
C ILE A 113 0.07 6.35 -0.81
N ASP A 114 -0.52 5.68 0.17
CA ASP A 114 -0.29 6.01 1.59
C ASP A 114 1.14 5.69 2.01
N CYS A 115 1.71 4.62 1.48
CA CYS A 115 3.13 4.29 1.69
C CYS A 115 4.07 5.41 1.23
N ILE A 116 3.92 5.93 0.00
CA ILE A 116 4.77 7.03 -0.48
C ILE A 116 4.45 8.35 0.21
N SER A 117 3.19 8.58 0.61
CA SER A 117 2.79 9.76 1.39
C SER A 117 3.44 9.77 2.78
N HIS A 118 3.39 8.63 3.48
CA HIS A 118 4.09 8.44 4.75
C HIS A 118 5.60 8.67 4.59
N TYR A 119 6.23 8.08 3.56
CA TYR A 119 7.64 8.30 3.28
C TYR A 119 7.96 9.78 3.10
N GLN A 120 7.19 10.51 2.31
CA GLN A 120 7.39 11.93 2.06
C GLN A 120 7.27 12.77 3.35
N LEU A 121 6.29 12.46 4.20
CA LEU A 121 6.05 13.17 5.46
C LEU A 121 7.08 12.87 6.55
N ARG A 122 7.60 11.63 6.61
CA ARG A 122 8.37 11.15 7.77
C ARG A 122 9.83 10.83 7.47
N HIS A 123 10.16 10.43 6.26
CA HIS A 123 11.46 9.83 5.95
C HIS A 123 12.20 10.45 4.78
N SER A 124 11.66 11.49 4.15
CA SER A 124 12.36 12.19 3.07
C SER A 124 13.71 12.72 3.57
N GLY A 125 14.80 12.28 2.93
CA GLY A 125 16.17 12.71 3.25
C GLY A 125 16.89 11.94 4.35
N ASN A 126 16.30 10.91 4.99
CA ASN A 126 17.04 10.07 5.93
C ASN A 126 17.80 8.92 5.23
N ASP A 127 18.78 8.32 5.94
CA ASP A 127 19.63 7.25 5.39
C ASP A 127 19.20 5.83 5.82
N LEU A 128 18.03 5.68 6.43
CA LEU A 128 17.52 4.37 6.83
C LEU A 128 17.25 3.50 5.59
N ASN A 129 17.49 2.20 5.70
CA ASN A 129 17.10 1.23 4.69
C ASN A 129 15.65 0.79 4.95
N LEU A 130 14.73 1.43 4.25
CA LEU A 130 13.29 1.25 4.43
C LEU A 130 12.71 0.33 3.35
N VAL A 131 11.67 -0.42 3.71
CA VAL A 131 10.79 -1.09 2.77
C VAL A 131 9.36 -0.72 3.09
N TYR A 132 8.61 -0.37 2.06
CA TYR A 132 7.17 -0.17 2.13
C TYR A 132 6.48 -1.29 1.39
N VAL A 133 5.48 -1.89 2.02
CA VAL A 133 4.59 -2.86 1.38
C VAL A 133 3.14 -2.43 1.55
N SER A 134 2.29 -2.71 0.57
CA SER A 134 0.86 -2.46 0.69
C SER A 134 0.02 -3.63 0.23
N THR A 135 -1.15 -3.75 0.85
CA THR A 135 -2.13 -4.80 0.58
C THR A 135 -3.02 -4.46 -0.62
N GLU A 136 -3.03 -3.20 -1.04
CA GLU A 136 -3.93 -2.64 -2.06
C GLU A 136 -5.42 -2.88 -1.75
N GLY A 137 -5.81 -2.59 -0.53
CA GLY A 137 -7.13 -2.79 0.05
C GLY A 137 -7.17 -3.93 1.05
N THR A 138 -8.12 -4.87 0.94
CA THR A 138 -8.31 -5.94 1.93
C THR A 138 -7.02 -6.69 2.25
N PHE A 139 -6.68 -6.79 3.53
CA PHE A 139 -5.57 -7.57 4.03
C PHE A 139 -5.99 -9.03 4.22
N THR A 140 -5.23 -9.97 3.67
CA THR A 140 -5.58 -11.40 3.62
C THR A 140 -4.56 -12.26 4.35
N GLU A 141 -4.96 -13.50 4.69
CA GLU A 141 -4.03 -14.47 5.28
C GLU A 141 -2.87 -14.83 4.33
N GLY A 142 -3.11 -14.89 3.02
CA GLY A 142 -2.06 -15.11 2.02
C GLY A 142 -1.01 -14.00 2.05
N GLN A 143 -1.45 -12.75 2.10
CA GLN A 143 -0.56 -11.60 2.25
C GLN A 143 0.17 -11.59 3.60
N MET A 144 -0.48 -12.03 4.68
CA MET A 144 0.15 -12.17 6.00
C MET A 144 1.30 -13.20 5.98
N ARG A 145 1.05 -14.38 5.35
CA ARG A 145 2.10 -15.40 5.16
C ARG A 145 3.26 -14.88 4.31
N LEU A 146 2.96 -14.16 3.23
CA LEU A 146 3.98 -13.56 2.38
C LEU A 146 4.82 -12.50 3.15
N LEU A 147 4.16 -11.67 3.95
CA LEU A 147 4.85 -10.71 4.82
C LEU A 147 5.83 -11.42 5.76
N ARG A 148 5.43 -12.54 6.36
CA ARG A 148 6.32 -13.35 7.21
C ARG A 148 7.56 -13.83 6.44
N LEU A 149 7.37 -14.33 5.22
CA LEU A 149 8.50 -14.74 4.36
C LEU A 149 9.44 -13.57 4.03
N ILE A 150 8.90 -12.37 3.80
CA ILE A 150 9.71 -11.17 3.55
C ILE A 150 10.54 -10.82 4.78
N LEU A 151 9.95 -10.85 5.98
CA LEU A 151 10.64 -10.58 7.24
C LEU A 151 11.78 -11.56 7.48
N ASP A 152 11.51 -12.85 7.31
CA ASP A 152 12.48 -13.91 7.56
C ASP A 152 13.67 -13.88 6.57
N LYS A 153 13.41 -13.54 5.29
CA LYS A 153 14.44 -13.51 4.24
C LYS A 153 15.34 -12.27 4.27
N ASN A 154 14.86 -11.12 4.76
CA ASN A 154 15.53 -9.83 4.57
C ASN A 154 16.13 -9.24 5.86
N GLN A 155 16.22 -10.01 6.95
CA GLN A 155 16.79 -9.55 8.23
C GLN A 155 16.18 -8.20 8.66
N VAL A 156 14.84 -8.10 8.63
CA VAL A 156 14.11 -6.89 8.99
C VAL A 156 14.24 -6.65 10.49
N LYS A 157 14.76 -5.48 10.90
CA LYS A 157 14.92 -5.13 12.32
C LYS A 157 13.60 -4.76 12.99
N GLU A 158 12.72 -4.07 12.26
CA GLU A 158 11.46 -3.59 12.79
C GLU A 158 10.35 -3.68 11.74
N LEU A 159 9.16 -4.15 12.15
CA LEU A 159 7.92 -4.10 11.38
C LEU A 159 7.00 -3.05 11.98
N ARG A 160 6.53 -2.10 11.18
CA ARG A 160 5.55 -1.07 11.59
C ARG A 160 4.31 -1.07 10.73
N SER A 161 3.17 -0.89 11.37
CA SER A 161 1.87 -0.69 10.72
C SER A 161 1.64 0.79 10.45
N ILE A 162 1.19 1.10 9.23
CA ILE A 162 0.74 2.42 8.78
C ILE A 162 -0.63 2.32 8.06
N PHE A 163 -1.48 1.37 8.48
CA PHE A 163 -2.84 1.24 7.96
C PHE A 163 -3.67 2.50 8.26
N ASP A 164 -4.76 2.68 7.53
CA ASP A 164 -5.68 3.81 7.67
C ASP A 164 -6.17 3.99 9.11
N ASN A 165 -6.38 5.24 9.52
CA ASN A 165 -6.87 5.58 10.86
C ASN A 165 -8.41 5.47 10.92
N ASP A 166 -8.93 4.34 10.46
CA ASP A 166 -10.35 4.00 10.48
C ASP A 166 -10.58 2.61 11.10
N LYS A 167 -11.84 2.20 11.19
CA LYS A 167 -12.20 0.90 11.77
C LYS A 167 -11.48 -0.27 11.12
N GLN A 168 -11.38 -0.26 9.79
CA GLN A 168 -10.81 -1.38 9.06
C GLN A 168 -9.29 -1.43 9.20
N GLY A 169 -8.62 -0.28 9.11
CA GLY A 169 -7.17 -0.19 9.33
C GLY A 169 -6.78 -0.55 10.76
N HIS A 170 -7.59 -0.18 11.77
CA HIS A 170 -7.39 -0.64 13.15
C HIS A 170 -7.51 -2.16 13.29
N LYS A 171 -8.49 -2.80 12.62
CA LYS A 171 -8.60 -4.26 12.58
C LYS A 171 -7.37 -4.90 11.94
N TYR A 172 -6.91 -4.41 10.80
CA TYR A 172 -5.72 -4.92 10.12
C TYR A 172 -4.47 -4.80 10.99
N THR A 173 -4.30 -3.69 11.68
CA THR A 173 -3.20 -3.47 12.63
C THR A 173 -3.24 -4.50 13.77
N LEU A 174 -4.41 -4.76 14.36
CA LEU A 174 -4.55 -5.76 15.43
C LEU A 174 -4.38 -7.19 14.92
N TRP A 175 -4.86 -7.51 13.71
CA TRP A 175 -4.59 -8.82 13.09
C TRP A 175 -3.11 -9.04 12.84
N LEU A 176 -2.40 -8.01 12.36
CA LEU A 176 -0.95 -8.04 12.20
C LEU A 176 -0.26 -8.32 13.52
N HIS A 177 -0.62 -7.56 14.57
CA HIS A 177 -0.06 -7.72 15.90
C HIS A 177 -0.33 -9.12 16.47
N ARG A 178 -1.56 -9.61 16.36
CA ARG A 178 -1.96 -10.97 16.77
C ARG A 178 -1.11 -12.04 16.07
N TYR A 179 -0.95 -11.93 14.77
CA TYR A 179 -0.20 -12.92 13.97
C TYR A 179 1.28 -13.01 14.38
N PHE A 180 1.92 -11.88 14.68
CA PHE A 180 3.34 -11.82 14.99
C PHE A 180 3.67 -11.97 16.48
N HIS A 181 2.74 -11.65 17.38
CA HIS A 181 2.96 -11.63 18.82
C HIS A 181 2.08 -12.61 19.62
N GLY A 182 1.22 -13.39 18.93
CA GLY A 182 0.40 -14.42 19.58
C GLY A 182 -0.73 -13.87 20.46
N ASP A 183 -1.15 -12.61 20.24
CA ASP A 183 -2.30 -12.02 20.93
C ASP A 183 -3.58 -12.79 20.56
N THR A 184 -4.42 -13.11 21.55
CA THR A 184 -5.66 -13.88 21.38
C THR A 184 -6.91 -13.00 21.33
N THR A 185 -6.77 -11.67 21.24
CA THR A 185 -7.89 -10.73 21.17
C THR A 185 -8.81 -11.08 20.00
N ASP A 186 -10.10 -11.25 20.29
CA ASP A 186 -11.12 -11.34 19.25
C ASP A 186 -11.40 -9.95 18.68
N VAL A 187 -10.72 -9.66 17.55
CA VAL A 187 -10.76 -8.34 16.90
C VAL A 187 -12.16 -8.02 16.34
N GLU A 188 -12.93 -9.06 15.97
CA GLU A 188 -14.24 -8.86 15.35
C GLU A 188 -15.32 -8.42 16.37
N SER A 189 -15.16 -8.78 17.63
CA SER A 189 -16.09 -8.41 18.69
C SER A 189 -15.92 -6.98 19.21
N LEU A 190 -14.81 -6.29 18.85
CA LEU A 190 -14.49 -4.98 19.41
C LEU A 190 -15.26 -3.85 18.73
N SER A 191 -15.72 -2.90 19.56
CA SER A 191 -16.23 -1.60 19.10
C SER A 191 -15.12 -0.74 18.47
N ASN A 192 -15.49 0.32 17.74
CA ASN A 192 -14.51 1.24 17.13
C ASN A 192 -13.59 1.88 18.16
N ASP A 193 -14.13 2.29 19.30
CA ASP A 193 -13.35 2.95 20.36
C ASP A 193 -12.37 1.97 21.02
N GLU A 194 -12.78 0.73 21.23
CA GLU A 194 -11.89 -0.32 21.75
C GLU A 194 -10.77 -0.65 20.78
N LEU A 195 -11.07 -0.80 19.47
CA LEU A 195 -10.07 -0.99 18.41
C LEU A 195 -9.04 0.14 18.44
N ARG A 196 -9.50 1.39 18.37
CA ARG A 196 -8.64 2.58 18.39
C ARG A 196 -7.78 2.66 19.64
N ASN A 197 -8.37 2.41 20.81
CA ASN A 197 -7.66 2.44 22.09
C ASN A 197 -6.60 1.34 22.22
N LYS A 198 -6.88 0.14 21.67
CA LYS A 198 -5.87 -0.94 21.62
C LYS A 198 -4.72 -0.59 20.69
N VAL A 199 -5.03 -0.15 19.46
CA VAL A 199 -4.02 0.22 18.45
C VAL A 199 -3.09 1.31 18.96
N ARG A 200 -3.60 2.36 19.62
CA ARG A 200 -2.80 3.45 20.20
C ARG A 200 -1.82 3.01 21.28
N LYS A 201 -2.00 1.85 21.89
CA LYS A 201 -1.10 1.29 22.91
C LYS A 201 0.04 0.47 22.31
N LEU A 202 -0.04 0.14 21.02
CA LEU A 202 1.01 -0.62 20.34
C LEU A 202 2.20 0.28 20.00
N LYS A 203 3.42 -0.24 20.20
CA LYS A 203 4.65 0.53 19.96
C LYS A 203 5.02 0.65 18.48
N ASN A 204 4.65 -0.36 17.69
CA ASN A 204 5.08 -0.49 16.28
C ASN A 204 3.94 -0.08 15.33
N VAL A 205 3.26 1.01 15.66
CA VAL A 205 2.16 1.57 14.90
C VAL A 205 2.37 3.07 14.74
N GLU A 206 2.25 3.54 13.51
CA GLU A 206 2.16 4.96 13.20
C GLU A 206 0.77 5.22 12.60
N LEU A 207 0.04 6.15 13.20
CA LEU A 207 -1.29 6.55 12.75
C LEU A 207 -1.22 7.92 12.08
N SER A 208 -1.94 8.06 10.97
CA SER A 208 -2.24 9.36 10.37
C SER A 208 -3.10 10.20 11.32
N GLU A 209 -3.01 11.52 11.21
CA GLU A 209 -3.88 12.45 11.96
C GLU A 209 -5.30 12.41 11.40
N ASN A 210 -5.41 12.32 10.07
CA ASN A 210 -6.66 12.19 9.34
C ASN A 210 -6.98 10.73 9.04
N LYS A 211 -7.83 10.48 8.03
CA LYS A 211 -8.26 9.13 7.66
C LYS A 211 -7.09 8.26 7.20
N ASP A 212 -6.25 8.80 6.32
CA ASP A 212 -5.10 8.12 5.75
C ASP A 212 -3.90 9.07 5.57
N TRP A 213 -2.73 8.52 5.25
CA TRP A 213 -1.49 9.28 5.09
C TRP A 213 -1.49 10.22 3.88
N ASN A 214 -2.27 9.91 2.85
CA ASN A 214 -2.39 10.81 1.71
C ASN A 214 -3.25 12.02 2.03
N ASP A 215 -4.25 11.89 2.90
CA ASP A 215 -5.02 13.03 3.39
C ASP A 215 -4.15 13.95 4.26
N ASP A 216 -3.31 13.40 5.16
CA ASP A 216 -2.33 14.19 5.92
C ASP A 216 -1.37 14.94 4.98
N LEU A 217 -0.88 14.28 3.93
CA LEU A 217 0.01 14.89 2.95
C LEU A 217 -0.68 16.03 2.19
N LYS A 218 -1.90 15.82 1.69
CA LYS A 218 -2.65 16.85 0.98
C LYS A 218 -2.86 18.11 1.82
N ILE A 219 -3.22 17.91 3.09
CA ILE A 219 -3.38 19.02 4.04
C ILE A 219 -2.05 19.75 4.25
N SER A 220 -0.95 19.03 4.46
CA SER A 220 0.37 19.64 4.64
C SER A 220 0.84 20.44 3.43
N CYS A 221 0.39 20.07 2.23
CA CYS A 221 0.67 20.76 0.96
C CYS A 221 -0.33 21.88 0.64
N GLY A 222 -1.32 22.15 1.51
CA GLY A 222 -2.39 23.12 1.25
C GLY A 222 -3.38 22.68 0.16
N ILE A 223 -3.39 21.40 -0.20
CA ILE A 223 -4.37 20.82 -1.11
C ILE A 223 -5.55 20.43 -0.22
N CYS A 224 -6.56 21.29 -0.10
CA CYS A 224 -7.78 20.97 0.62
C CYS A 224 -8.41 19.70 0.02
N SER A 225 -8.65 18.68 0.85
CA SER A 225 -9.68 17.70 0.52
C SER A 225 -10.99 18.49 0.40
N SER A 226 -11.63 18.46 -0.75
CA SER A 226 -13.03 18.83 -0.81
C SER A 226 -13.77 17.80 0.03
N THR A 227 -13.98 18.09 1.30
CA THR A 227 -15.02 17.43 2.08
C THR A 227 -16.32 17.85 1.41
N GLU A 228 -16.80 17.00 0.51
CA GLU A 228 -18.23 16.93 0.26
C GLU A 228 -18.87 16.39 1.54
N ASP A 229 -19.05 17.27 2.52
CA ASP A 229 -20.10 17.13 3.52
C ASP A 229 -21.42 17.34 2.76
N GLY A 230 -21.82 16.30 2.04
CA GLY A 230 -23.10 16.20 1.36
C GLY A 230 -24.09 15.53 2.29
N GLN A 231 -25.07 16.30 2.67
CA GLN A 231 -26.32 16.05 3.39
C GLN A 231 -26.94 14.65 3.19
#